data_c8841cbf0366055482bcce24a5e570aa
#
_entry.id   c8841cbf0366055482bcce24a5e570aa
#
_cell.length_a   1.000
_cell.length_b   1.000
_cell.length_c   1.000
_cell.angle_alpha   90.00
_cell.angle_beta   90.00
_cell.angle_gamma   90.00
#
_symmetry.space_group_name_H-M   'P 1'
#
loop_
_entity.id
_entity.type
_entity.pdbx_description
1 polymer ?
#
loop_
_entity_poly.entity_id
_entity_poly.type
_entity_poly.pdbx_seq_one_letter_code
_entity_poly.pdbx_strand_id
1 'polypeptide(L)'
;MSSDADRAARLRELMATEGDAVAENTRGFNEGRYESTDRLDDYEELKAEARSIKEDAIARLPELIESVTEQVEANGGEVYLADDAADANRYVREVVAERDAERVVKSKSMTSEELEVNAALDADGVDVVETDLGEWVLQLADEAPSHIVAPAIHKSREAIAELFAERFDPDD
;
A
#
# COMPACT_ATOMS: atom_id res chain seq x y z
N MET A 1 18.01 -0.07 8.10
CA MET A 1 17.62 -1.12 7.12
C MET A 1 17.68 -2.47 7.82
N SER A 2 16.53 -3.14 7.95
CA SER A 2 16.46 -4.51 8.48
C SER A 2 17.16 -5.48 7.53
N SER A 3 17.96 -6.40 8.06
CA SER A 3 18.65 -7.41 7.23
C SER A 3 17.63 -8.44 6.71
N ASP A 4 17.95 -9.11 5.58
CA ASP A 4 17.12 -10.20 5.07
C ASP A 4 16.91 -11.32 6.11
N ALA A 5 17.87 -11.53 6.99
CA ALA A 5 17.78 -12.47 8.09
C ALA A 5 16.75 -12.02 9.14
N ASP A 6 16.68 -10.73 9.44
CA ASP A 6 15.69 -10.15 10.38
C ASP A 6 14.28 -10.23 9.78
N ARG A 7 14.12 -9.93 8.48
CA ARG A 7 12.84 -10.08 7.77
C ARG A 7 12.36 -11.53 7.77
N ALA A 8 13.25 -12.48 7.51
CA ALA A 8 12.92 -13.89 7.53
C ALA A 8 12.58 -14.41 8.95
N ALA A 9 13.21 -13.88 9.98
CA ALA A 9 12.89 -14.20 11.36
C ALA A 9 11.49 -13.68 11.74
N ARG A 10 11.20 -12.42 11.41
CA ARG A 10 9.88 -11.80 11.63
C ARG A 10 8.76 -12.52 10.90
N LEU A 11 8.96 -12.95 9.64
CA LEU A 11 7.98 -13.76 8.91
C LEU A 11 7.71 -15.10 9.58
N ARG A 12 8.75 -15.79 10.09
CA ARG A 12 8.54 -17.07 10.81
C ARG A 12 7.76 -16.87 12.11
N GLU A 13 8.05 -15.82 12.84
CA GLU A 13 7.33 -15.46 14.06
C GLU A 13 5.85 -15.16 13.74
N LEU A 14 5.59 -14.31 12.76
CA LEU A 14 4.23 -13.99 12.29
C LEU A 14 3.47 -15.25 11.87
N MET A 15 4.09 -16.15 11.11
CA MET A 15 3.43 -17.39 10.71
C MET A 15 3.21 -18.34 11.89
N ALA A 16 4.00 -18.27 12.94
CA ALA A 16 3.81 -19.08 14.15
C ALA A 16 2.69 -18.56 15.04
N THR A 17 2.45 -17.25 15.09
CA THR A 17 1.45 -16.58 15.94
C THR A 17 0.12 -16.37 15.21
N GLU A 18 0.16 -15.90 13.95
CA GLU A 18 -1.01 -15.45 13.17
C GLU A 18 -1.31 -16.35 11.96
N GLY A 19 -0.58 -17.45 11.80
CA GLY A 19 -0.71 -18.33 10.63
C GLY A 19 -2.12 -18.87 10.39
N ASP A 20 -2.89 -19.11 11.45
CA ASP A 20 -4.27 -19.57 11.36
C ASP A 20 -5.18 -18.47 10.79
N ALA A 21 -5.03 -17.21 11.23
CA ALA A 21 -5.77 -16.07 10.69
C ALA A 21 -5.45 -15.83 9.21
N VAL A 22 -4.16 -15.92 8.83
CA VAL A 22 -3.73 -15.84 7.42
C VAL A 22 -4.39 -16.94 6.59
N ALA A 23 -4.39 -18.20 7.10
CA ALA A 23 -4.95 -19.34 6.38
C ALA A 23 -6.47 -19.24 6.21
N GLU A 24 -7.20 -18.76 7.21
CA GLU A 24 -8.64 -18.57 7.16
C GLU A 24 -9.03 -17.46 6.18
N ASN A 25 -8.43 -16.27 6.32
CA ASN A 25 -8.68 -15.12 5.47
C ASN A 25 -8.34 -15.43 4.00
N THR A 26 -7.21 -16.09 3.76
CA THR A 26 -6.78 -16.46 2.40
C THR A 26 -7.74 -17.45 1.74
N ARG A 27 -8.28 -18.43 2.49
CA ARG A 27 -9.31 -19.35 1.97
C ARG A 27 -10.58 -18.59 1.60
N GLY A 28 -11.08 -17.71 2.49
CA GLY A 28 -12.27 -16.88 2.22
C GLY A 28 -12.12 -16.02 0.97
N PHE A 29 -10.95 -15.36 0.79
CA PHE A 29 -10.67 -14.58 -0.42
C PHE A 29 -10.65 -15.44 -1.68
N ASN A 30 -10.06 -16.65 -1.61
CA ASN A 30 -10.00 -17.53 -2.76
C ASN A 30 -11.38 -18.10 -3.14
N GLU A 31 -12.20 -18.47 -2.16
CA GLU A 31 -13.58 -18.87 -2.37
C GLU A 31 -14.40 -17.75 -3.01
N GLY A 32 -14.36 -16.53 -2.45
CA GLY A 32 -15.02 -15.36 -3.02
C GLY A 32 -14.55 -15.02 -4.44
N ARG A 33 -13.26 -15.23 -4.75
CA ARG A 33 -12.73 -15.09 -6.10
C ARG A 33 -13.37 -16.09 -7.07
N TYR A 34 -13.46 -17.36 -6.71
CA TYR A 34 -14.09 -18.36 -7.56
C TYR A 34 -15.58 -18.07 -7.77
N GLU A 35 -16.31 -17.77 -6.70
CA GLU A 35 -17.71 -17.38 -6.81
C GLU A 35 -17.94 -16.15 -7.70
N SER A 36 -17.04 -15.19 -7.67
CA SER A 36 -17.12 -13.99 -8.50
C SER A 36 -16.84 -14.29 -9.96
N THR A 37 -15.84 -15.12 -10.25
CA THR A 37 -15.49 -15.49 -11.63
C THR A 37 -16.52 -16.40 -12.26
N ASP A 38 -17.16 -17.30 -11.47
CA ASP A 38 -18.19 -18.21 -11.94
C ASP A 38 -19.49 -17.49 -12.37
N ARG A 39 -19.66 -16.20 -11.99
CA ARG A 39 -20.78 -15.35 -12.43
C ARG A 39 -20.57 -14.74 -13.82
N LEU A 40 -19.37 -14.86 -14.39
CA LEU A 40 -19.00 -14.27 -15.68
C LEU A 40 -18.97 -15.37 -16.74
N ASP A 41 -19.97 -15.38 -17.64
CA ASP A 41 -20.07 -16.36 -18.71
C ASP A 41 -18.88 -16.28 -19.69
N ASP A 42 -18.28 -15.09 -19.83
CA ASP A 42 -17.20 -14.74 -20.77
C ASP A 42 -15.85 -14.48 -20.07
N TYR A 43 -15.63 -15.05 -18.88
CA TYR A 43 -14.45 -14.75 -18.03
C TYR A 43 -13.10 -14.90 -18.78
N GLU A 44 -12.93 -15.95 -19.58
CA GLU A 44 -11.67 -16.15 -20.34
C GLU A 44 -11.50 -15.13 -21.48
N GLU A 45 -12.59 -14.68 -22.10
CA GLU A 45 -12.57 -13.63 -23.13
C GLU A 45 -12.21 -12.29 -22.50
N LEU A 46 -12.86 -11.91 -21.38
CA LEU A 46 -12.53 -10.70 -20.62
C LEU A 46 -11.08 -10.69 -20.12
N LYS A 47 -10.57 -11.82 -19.73
CA LYS A 47 -9.16 -11.98 -19.34
C LYS A 47 -8.20 -11.72 -20.49
N ALA A 48 -8.53 -12.26 -21.68
CA ALA A 48 -7.74 -12.06 -22.89
C ALA A 48 -7.78 -10.60 -23.34
N GLU A 49 -8.95 -9.96 -23.30
CA GLU A 49 -9.12 -8.53 -23.62
C GLU A 49 -8.33 -7.65 -22.65
N ALA A 50 -8.47 -7.87 -21.33
CA ALA A 50 -7.73 -7.13 -20.31
C ALA A 50 -6.20 -7.26 -20.48
N ARG A 51 -5.73 -8.44 -20.87
CA ARG A 51 -4.32 -8.66 -21.22
C ARG A 51 -3.89 -7.83 -22.41
N SER A 52 -4.67 -7.86 -23.50
CA SER A 52 -4.38 -7.09 -24.72
C SER A 52 -4.33 -5.59 -24.46
N ILE A 53 -5.26 -5.06 -23.65
CA ILE A 53 -5.28 -3.64 -23.23
C ILE A 53 -4.00 -3.29 -22.45
N LYS A 54 -3.58 -4.13 -21.51
CA LYS A 54 -2.36 -3.90 -20.75
C LYS A 54 -1.09 -3.97 -21.60
N GLU A 55 -1.02 -4.93 -22.51
CA GLU A 55 0.12 -5.07 -23.43
C GLU A 55 0.23 -3.85 -24.36
N ASP A 56 -0.90 -3.35 -24.91
CA ASP A 56 -0.95 -2.11 -25.67
C ASP A 56 -0.53 -0.89 -24.84
N ALA A 57 -1.04 -0.75 -23.62
CA ALA A 57 -0.68 0.33 -22.73
C ALA A 57 0.83 0.33 -22.40
N ILE A 58 1.42 -0.83 -22.15
CA ILE A 58 2.87 -0.95 -21.91
C ILE A 58 3.67 -0.56 -23.16
N ALA A 59 3.24 -0.99 -24.34
CA ALA A 59 3.91 -0.64 -25.59
C ALA A 59 3.87 0.86 -25.90
N ARG A 60 2.82 1.54 -25.46
CA ARG A 60 2.60 2.98 -25.65
C ARG A 60 2.89 3.83 -24.41
N LEU A 61 3.56 3.26 -23.42
CA LEU A 61 3.79 3.95 -22.14
C LEU A 61 4.41 5.34 -22.27
N PRO A 62 5.43 5.58 -23.12
CA PRO A 62 5.98 6.93 -23.30
C PRO A 62 4.96 7.95 -23.79
N GLU A 63 4.11 7.59 -24.77
CA GLU A 63 3.03 8.44 -25.30
C GLU A 63 1.97 8.72 -24.22
N LEU A 64 1.61 7.70 -23.42
CA LEU A 64 0.63 7.85 -22.36
C LEU A 64 1.15 8.74 -21.22
N ILE A 65 2.42 8.66 -20.87
CA ILE A 65 3.07 9.54 -19.88
C ILE A 65 3.03 10.98 -20.37
N GLU A 66 3.39 11.25 -21.63
CA GLU A 66 3.32 12.58 -22.24
C GLU A 66 1.89 13.13 -22.17
N SER A 67 0.90 12.34 -22.60
CA SER A 67 -0.51 12.74 -22.57
C SER A 67 -1.03 13.03 -21.15
N VAL A 68 -0.67 12.22 -20.14
CA VAL A 68 -1.02 12.47 -18.75
C VAL A 68 -0.36 13.75 -18.24
N THR A 69 0.92 13.95 -18.53
CA THR A 69 1.66 15.16 -18.15
C THR A 69 0.97 16.41 -18.70
N GLU A 70 0.68 16.44 -20.00
CA GLU A 70 -0.02 17.56 -20.64
C GLU A 70 -1.39 17.85 -19.99
N GLN A 71 -2.16 16.81 -19.69
CA GLN A 71 -3.49 16.97 -19.09
C GLN A 71 -3.42 17.48 -17.64
N VAL A 72 -2.47 17.00 -16.85
CA VAL A 72 -2.27 17.46 -15.46
C VAL A 72 -1.84 18.93 -15.45
N GLU A 73 -0.87 19.29 -16.28
CA GLU A 73 -0.37 20.67 -16.39
C GLU A 73 -1.43 21.64 -16.93
N ALA A 74 -2.23 21.22 -17.92
CA ALA A 74 -3.35 22.02 -18.44
C ALA A 74 -4.43 22.30 -17.37
N ASN A 75 -4.55 21.45 -16.36
CA ASN A 75 -5.43 21.63 -15.21
C ASN A 75 -4.75 22.33 -14.01
N GLY A 76 -3.53 22.84 -14.18
CA GLY A 76 -2.80 23.59 -13.16
C GLY A 76 -2.09 22.70 -12.12
N GLY A 77 -1.94 21.41 -12.42
CA GLY A 77 -1.12 20.50 -11.63
C GLY A 77 0.34 20.51 -12.09
N GLU A 78 1.15 19.73 -11.40
CA GLU A 78 2.57 19.54 -11.70
C GLU A 78 2.89 18.05 -11.77
N VAL A 79 3.72 17.64 -12.71
CA VAL A 79 4.16 16.26 -12.88
C VAL A 79 5.67 16.19 -12.71
N TYR A 80 6.12 15.32 -11.82
CA TYR A 80 7.53 15.02 -11.63
C TYR A 80 7.79 13.54 -11.96
N LEU A 81 8.69 13.30 -12.91
CA LEU A 81 9.15 11.95 -13.26
C LEU A 81 10.43 11.65 -12.50
N ALA A 82 10.34 10.83 -11.48
CA ALA A 82 11.48 10.44 -10.68
C ALA A 82 12.30 9.35 -11.39
N ASP A 83 13.62 9.47 -11.32
CA ASP A 83 14.55 8.51 -11.90
C ASP A 83 14.61 7.19 -11.08
N ASP A 84 14.45 7.29 -9.77
CA ASP A 84 14.45 6.16 -8.84
C ASP A 84 13.71 6.49 -7.53
N ALA A 85 13.69 5.54 -6.59
CA ALA A 85 13.06 5.69 -5.27
C ALA A 85 13.66 6.84 -4.44
N ALA A 86 14.98 7.03 -4.51
CA ALA A 86 15.65 8.09 -3.76
C ALA A 86 15.28 9.47 -4.31
N ASP A 87 15.17 9.60 -5.62
CA ASP A 87 14.74 10.81 -6.29
C ASP A 87 13.26 11.14 -6.02
N ALA A 88 12.38 10.13 -6.03
CA ALA A 88 10.98 10.30 -5.65
C ALA A 88 10.84 10.79 -4.20
N ASN A 89 11.54 10.16 -3.26
CA ASN A 89 11.55 10.56 -1.86
C ASN A 89 12.12 11.97 -1.66
N ARG A 90 13.18 12.32 -2.37
CA ARG A 90 13.73 13.68 -2.36
C ARG A 90 12.67 14.71 -2.76
N TYR A 91 11.98 14.49 -3.88
CA TYR A 91 10.95 15.41 -4.36
C TYR A 91 9.79 15.55 -3.36
N VAL A 92 9.28 14.43 -2.81
CA VAL A 92 8.22 14.47 -1.80
C VAL A 92 8.65 15.28 -0.57
N ARG A 93 9.87 15.07 -0.06
CA ARG A 93 10.42 15.78 1.10
C ARG A 93 10.58 17.29 0.81
N GLU A 94 11.02 17.67 -0.39
CA GLU A 94 11.12 19.06 -0.83
C GLU A 94 9.73 19.72 -0.84
N VAL A 95 8.70 19.07 -1.42
CA VAL A 95 7.32 19.57 -1.43
C VAL A 95 6.75 19.74 -0.02
N VAL A 96 7.04 18.84 0.89
CA VAL A 96 6.61 18.93 2.30
C VAL A 96 7.32 20.08 3.01
N ALA A 97 8.63 20.20 2.84
CA ALA A 97 9.44 21.26 3.44
C ALA A 97 9.06 22.67 2.92
N GLU A 98 8.79 22.83 1.62
CA GLU A 98 8.35 24.11 1.04
C GLU A 98 7.02 24.61 1.60
N ARG A 99 6.21 23.72 2.17
CA ARG A 99 4.92 24.04 2.79
C ARG A 99 4.98 24.14 4.31
N ASP A 100 6.15 24.00 4.91
CA ASP A 100 6.33 23.92 6.37
C ASP A 100 5.35 22.93 7.01
N ALA A 101 5.09 21.79 6.33
CA ALA A 101 4.11 20.82 6.77
C ALA A 101 4.72 19.90 7.84
N GLU A 102 4.12 19.90 9.02
CA GLU A 102 4.50 19.01 10.13
C GLU A 102 3.81 17.64 10.06
N ARG A 103 2.75 17.53 9.23
CA ARG A 103 1.98 16.29 9.04
C ARG A 103 1.63 16.05 7.59
N VAL A 104 1.76 14.80 7.19
CA VAL A 104 1.30 14.29 5.88
C VAL A 104 0.25 13.20 6.11
N VAL A 105 -0.87 13.28 5.40
CA VAL A 105 -1.88 12.22 5.39
C VAL A 105 -1.86 11.52 4.03
N LYS A 106 -1.89 10.22 4.01
CA LYS A 106 -1.93 9.46 2.76
C LYS A 106 -2.92 8.31 2.84
N SER A 107 -3.51 8.00 1.70
CA SER A 107 -4.29 6.79 1.51
C SER A 107 -3.38 5.67 1.04
N LYS A 108 -3.92 4.44 1.02
CA LYS A 108 -3.20 3.25 0.59
C LYS A 108 -2.46 3.46 -0.73
N SER A 109 -1.16 3.20 -0.70
CA SER A 109 -0.32 3.19 -1.89
C SER A 109 0.81 2.17 -1.72
N MET A 110 0.72 1.05 -2.44
CA MET A 110 1.79 0.06 -2.44
C MET A 110 3.08 0.60 -3.05
N THR A 111 2.98 1.53 -4.00
CA THR A 111 4.15 2.21 -4.55
C THR A 111 4.87 3.02 -3.47
N SER A 112 4.16 3.80 -2.65
CA SER A 112 4.79 4.56 -1.57
C SER A 112 5.40 3.68 -0.49
N GLU A 113 4.85 2.47 -0.25
CA GLU A 113 5.46 1.46 0.62
C GLU A 113 6.78 0.92 0.05
N GLU A 114 6.80 0.58 -1.25
CA GLU A 114 8.02 0.14 -1.93
C GLU A 114 9.12 1.20 -1.95
N LEU A 115 8.72 2.48 -2.06
CA LEU A 115 9.62 3.64 -2.01
C LEU A 115 10.07 4.00 -0.58
N GLU A 116 9.49 3.40 0.46
CA GLU A 116 9.73 3.71 1.88
C GLU A 116 9.46 5.21 2.21
N VAL A 117 8.40 5.80 1.61
CA VAL A 117 8.07 7.23 1.76
C VAL A 117 7.83 7.61 3.23
N ASN A 118 7.13 6.76 4.00
CA ASN A 118 6.86 7.02 5.42
C ASN A 118 8.16 7.15 6.21
N ALA A 119 9.10 6.22 6.01
CA ALA A 119 10.39 6.24 6.68
C ALA A 119 11.25 7.47 6.28
N ALA A 120 11.14 7.91 5.02
CA ALA A 120 11.84 9.10 4.54
C ALA A 120 11.31 10.38 5.18
N LEU A 121 9.99 10.50 5.36
CA LEU A 121 9.35 11.66 6.01
C LEU A 121 9.55 11.66 7.53
N ASP A 122 9.45 10.48 8.18
CA ASP A 122 9.71 10.32 9.61
C ASP A 122 11.14 10.72 9.99
N ALA A 123 12.12 10.41 9.14
CA ALA A 123 13.51 10.84 9.33
C ALA A 123 13.69 12.37 9.34
N ASP A 124 12.77 13.11 8.71
CA ASP A 124 12.73 14.58 8.76
C ASP A 124 11.85 15.13 9.90
N GLY A 125 11.26 14.26 10.72
CA GLY A 125 10.39 14.63 11.83
C GLY A 125 8.96 15.00 11.40
N VAL A 126 8.54 14.57 10.20
CA VAL A 126 7.19 14.79 9.68
C VAL A 126 6.29 13.63 10.11
N ASP A 127 5.17 13.95 10.74
CA ASP A 127 4.17 12.97 11.18
C ASP A 127 3.38 12.45 9.97
N VAL A 128 3.47 11.15 9.68
CA VAL A 128 2.74 10.51 8.57
C VAL A 128 1.56 9.72 9.12
N VAL A 129 0.35 10.03 8.64
CA VAL A 129 -0.89 9.37 9.04
C VAL A 129 -1.49 8.60 7.87
N GLU A 130 -1.60 7.28 8.04
CA GLU A 130 -2.32 6.42 7.11
C GLU A 130 -3.84 6.61 7.29
N THR A 131 -4.56 6.74 6.17
CA THR A 131 -6.02 6.92 6.18
C THR A 131 -6.80 5.72 5.66
N ASP A 132 -6.13 4.73 5.09
CA ASP A 132 -6.71 3.40 4.84
C ASP A 132 -6.71 2.58 6.13
N LEU A 133 -7.82 1.89 6.40
CA LEU A 133 -8.00 1.16 7.65
C LEU A 133 -6.93 0.08 7.88
N GLY A 134 -6.54 -0.64 6.83
CA GLY A 134 -5.56 -1.72 6.93
C GLY A 134 -4.17 -1.22 7.30
N GLU A 135 -3.70 -0.20 6.60
CA GLU A 135 -2.42 0.46 6.87
C GLU A 135 -2.44 1.18 8.21
N TRP A 136 -3.56 1.84 8.57
CA TRP A 136 -3.68 2.52 9.86
C TRP A 136 -3.61 1.53 11.05
N VAL A 137 -4.26 0.37 10.95
CA VAL A 137 -4.14 -0.69 11.96
C VAL A 137 -2.69 -1.15 12.12
N LEU A 138 -1.96 -1.31 11.00
CA LEU A 138 -0.55 -1.68 11.05
C LEU A 138 0.33 -0.56 11.62
N GLN A 139 0.05 0.69 11.28
CA GLN A 139 0.72 1.84 11.85
C GLN A 139 0.55 1.90 13.38
N LEU A 140 -0.67 1.66 13.89
CA LEU A 140 -0.92 1.56 15.34
C LEU A 140 -0.17 0.40 16.01
N ALA A 141 0.00 -0.71 15.29
CA ALA A 141 0.71 -1.90 15.76
C ALA A 141 2.24 -1.81 15.60
N ASP A 142 2.75 -0.77 14.96
CA ASP A 142 4.16 -0.64 14.53
C ASP A 142 4.63 -1.84 13.69
N GLU A 143 3.79 -2.25 12.73
CA GLU A 143 4.03 -3.39 11.86
C GLU A 143 4.05 -3.01 10.38
N ALA A 144 4.80 -3.77 9.58
CA ALA A 144 4.79 -3.63 8.13
C ALA A 144 3.65 -4.43 7.48
N PRO A 145 3.16 -4.01 6.30
CA PRO A 145 2.19 -4.77 5.53
C PRO A 145 2.65 -6.21 5.24
N SER A 146 1.76 -7.18 5.44
CA SER A 146 2.04 -8.60 5.16
C SER A 146 1.49 -9.07 3.80
N HIS A 147 0.64 -8.28 3.16
CA HIS A 147 0.01 -8.60 1.89
C HIS A 147 -0.30 -7.34 1.08
N ILE A 148 -0.13 -7.41 -0.25
CA ILE A 148 -0.27 -6.27 -1.16
C ILE A 148 -1.70 -5.72 -1.24
N VAL A 149 -2.74 -6.56 -1.12
CA VAL A 149 -4.14 -6.14 -1.23
C VAL A 149 -4.79 -5.99 0.14
N ALA A 150 -4.45 -6.85 1.08
CA ALA A 150 -4.99 -6.86 2.44
C ALA A 150 -3.83 -6.79 3.44
N PRO A 151 -3.27 -5.60 3.70
CA PRO A 151 -2.04 -5.42 4.45
C PRO A 151 -2.09 -6.02 5.86
N ALA A 152 -3.22 -5.94 6.54
CA ALA A 152 -3.44 -6.48 7.88
C ALA A 152 -4.08 -7.89 7.89
N ILE A 153 -3.94 -8.70 6.82
CA ILE A 153 -4.55 -10.04 6.68
C ILE A 153 -4.13 -11.01 7.79
N HIS A 154 -3.00 -10.77 8.42
CA HIS A 154 -2.47 -11.56 9.53
C HIS A 154 -3.08 -11.20 10.89
N LYS A 155 -3.83 -10.11 10.98
CA LYS A 155 -4.50 -9.71 12.22
C LYS A 155 -5.85 -10.38 12.36
N SER A 156 -6.12 -11.00 13.52
CA SER A 156 -7.45 -11.43 13.88
C SER A 156 -8.30 -10.25 14.35
N ARG A 157 -9.62 -10.43 14.38
CA ARG A 157 -10.53 -9.42 14.92
C ARG A 157 -10.23 -9.12 16.39
N GLU A 158 -9.90 -10.15 17.13
CA GLU A 158 -9.56 -10.10 18.56
C GLU A 158 -8.28 -9.29 18.78
N ALA A 159 -7.23 -9.55 17.98
CA ALA A 159 -5.97 -8.81 18.04
C ALA A 159 -6.16 -7.31 17.71
N ILE A 160 -7.04 -6.98 16.75
CA ILE A 160 -7.38 -5.58 16.45
C ILE A 160 -8.15 -4.93 17.60
N ALA A 161 -9.08 -5.67 18.21
CA ALA A 161 -9.85 -5.15 19.35
C ALA A 161 -8.95 -4.88 20.56
N GLU A 162 -8.00 -5.76 20.86
CA GLU A 162 -6.99 -5.57 21.90
C GLU A 162 -6.11 -4.35 21.61
N LEU A 163 -5.61 -4.22 20.38
CA LEU A 163 -4.82 -3.07 19.94
C LEU A 163 -5.57 -1.75 20.12
N PHE A 164 -6.86 -1.71 19.78
CA PHE A 164 -7.67 -0.51 19.94
C PHE A 164 -7.96 -0.20 21.41
N ALA A 165 -8.17 -1.21 22.25
CA ALA A 165 -8.35 -1.02 23.69
C ALA A 165 -7.06 -0.46 24.35
N GLU A 166 -5.89 -0.90 23.88
CA GLU A 166 -4.61 -0.39 24.39
C GLU A 166 -4.29 1.04 23.91
N ARG A 167 -4.73 1.42 22.72
CA ARG A 167 -4.40 2.72 22.10
C ARG A 167 -5.44 3.80 22.37
N PHE A 168 -6.69 3.41 22.54
CA PHE A 168 -7.83 4.31 22.70
C PHE A 168 -8.64 3.86 23.92
N ASP A 169 -8.07 4.02 25.09
CA ASP A 169 -8.79 3.74 26.33
C ASP A 169 -10.04 4.66 26.39
N PRO A 170 -11.26 4.09 26.41
CA PRO A 170 -12.48 4.90 26.45
C PRO A 170 -12.67 5.68 27.76
N ASP A 171 -11.81 5.43 28.76
CA ASP A 171 -11.84 6.08 30.08
C ASP A 171 -10.79 7.21 30.22
N ASP A 172 -9.98 7.49 29.15
CA ASP A 172 -9.06 8.59 29.03
C ASP A 172 -9.65 9.69 28.14
#